data_08b103434c61623770dfbd4f646494ac
#
_entry.id   08b103434c61623770dfbd4f646494ac
#
_cell.length_a   1.000
_cell.length_b   1.000
_cell.length_c   1.000
_cell.angle_alpha   90.00
_cell.angle_beta   90.00
_cell.angle_gamma   90.00
#
_symmetry.space_group_name_H-M   'P 1'
#
loop_
_entity.id
_entity.type
_entity.pdbx_description
1 polymer ?
#
loop_
_entity_poly.entity_id
_entity_poly.type
_entity_poly.pdbx_seq_one_letter_code
_entity_poly.pdbx_strand_id
1 'polypeptide(L)'
;MMNGAIQVYGLKKSYGCNIVLKGLDFEIEKGETFALLGINGAGKTTALECIEGLRKYDSGTITVNGKMGIQLQSSSLPAHIKPMVAIRLFSKWNNAKIDFTMLNALGIKEIEKKQYIQLSTGQKRRLHLALALIGNPDIIFLDEPTAGLDAPGRVSLHEQIRKLKSQGKTIVLASHDMAEVENLCDRIAILNHGNIAFCGTATELTDTIGEKYFIHIKTKQGNSTFETDN
;
A
#
# COMPACT_ATOMS: atom_id res chain seq x y z
N MET A 1 22.94 15.01 5.12
CA MET A 1 21.66 15.39 4.48
C MET A 1 20.79 14.15 4.55
N MET A 2 19.65 14.22 5.22
CA MET A 2 18.74 13.07 5.35
C MET A 2 18.18 12.72 3.96
N ASN A 3 18.33 11.47 3.55
CA ASN A 3 17.97 11.01 2.20
C ASN A 3 16.51 10.51 2.15
N GLY A 4 15.63 11.02 3.03
CA GLY A 4 14.27 10.59 3.17
C GLY A 4 13.40 10.93 1.95
N ALA A 5 12.63 9.96 1.48
CA ALA A 5 11.61 10.16 0.48
C ALA A 5 10.38 10.85 1.10
N ILE A 6 10.00 10.43 2.31
CA ILE A 6 8.86 10.97 3.06
C ILE A 6 9.26 11.17 4.52
N GLN A 7 8.86 12.30 5.10
CA GLN A 7 9.02 12.59 6.51
C GLN A 7 7.68 13.08 7.07
N VAL A 8 7.25 12.51 8.17
CA VAL A 8 6.00 12.80 8.86
C VAL A 8 6.30 13.03 10.33
N TYR A 9 5.94 14.21 10.85
CA TYR A 9 6.16 14.59 12.24
C TYR A 9 4.89 15.17 12.86
N GLY A 10 4.47 14.59 13.99
CA GLY A 10 3.34 15.02 14.78
C GLY A 10 2.02 15.08 14.02
N LEU A 11 1.82 14.23 13.01
CA LEU A 11 0.64 14.25 12.16
C LEU A 11 -0.63 13.94 12.95
N LYS A 12 -1.54 14.93 13.03
CA LYS A 12 -2.84 14.78 13.69
C LYS A 12 -3.99 15.02 12.72
N LYS A 13 -5.05 14.24 12.89
CA LYS A 13 -6.29 14.39 12.13
C LYS A 13 -7.49 13.99 12.94
N SER A 14 -8.51 14.85 12.94
CA SER A 14 -9.79 14.62 13.60
C SER A 14 -10.95 14.84 12.64
N TYR A 15 -12.08 14.21 12.92
CA TYR A 15 -13.37 14.43 12.27
C TYR A 15 -14.41 14.72 13.36
N GLY A 16 -14.74 16.00 13.53
CA GLY A 16 -15.52 16.45 14.67
C GLY A 16 -14.83 16.10 15.98
N CYS A 17 -15.50 15.36 16.85
CA CYS A 17 -14.94 14.91 18.13
C CYS A 17 -14.11 13.63 18.04
N ASN A 18 -14.05 12.98 16.86
CA ASN A 18 -13.30 11.73 16.70
C ASN A 18 -11.87 12.00 16.23
N ILE A 19 -10.89 11.76 17.11
CA ILE A 19 -9.46 11.88 16.78
C ILE A 19 -8.99 10.58 16.12
N VAL A 20 -8.68 10.65 14.83
CA VAL A 20 -8.26 9.49 14.01
C VAL A 20 -6.75 9.32 14.02
N LEU A 21 -5.98 10.41 13.90
CA LEU A 21 -4.51 10.40 13.99
C LEU A 21 -4.08 11.27 15.17
N LYS A 22 -3.23 10.73 16.05
CA LYS A 22 -2.93 11.33 17.35
C LYS A 22 -1.51 11.88 17.48
N GLY A 23 -0.82 12.07 16.37
CA GLY A 23 0.57 12.54 16.29
C GLY A 23 1.46 11.41 15.78
N LEU A 24 1.43 11.16 14.48
CA LEU A 24 2.27 10.13 13.88
C LEU A 24 3.64 10.72 13.55
N ASP A 25 4.69 9.98 13.90
CA ASP A 25 6.09 10.30 13.61
C ASP A 25 6.75 9.11 12.92
N PHE A 26 7.17 9.28 11.66
CA PHE A 26 7.94 8.27 10.93
C PHE A 26 8.60 8.88 9.68
N GLU A 27 9.62 8.19 9.20
CA GLU A 27 10.34 8.52 7.98
C GLU A 27 10.41 7.29 7.06
N ILE A 28 10.41 7.56 5.75
CA ILE A 28 10.54 6.55 4.70
C ILE A 28 11.73 6.93 3.83
N GLU A 29 12.65 6.00 3.63
CA GLU A 29 13.83 6.23 2.82
C GLU A 29 13.56 6.06 1.32
N LYS A 30 14.44 6.62 0.48
CA LYS A 30 14.34 6.43 -0.98
C LYS A 30 14.62 4.98 -1.36
N GLY A 31 13.77 4.41 -2.20
CA GLY A 31 13.85 3.02 -2.64
C GLY A 31 13.33 2.01 -1.63
N GLU A 32 12.85 2.46 -0.47
CA GLU A 32 12.25 1.61 0.56
C GLU A 32 10.83 1.19 0.18
N THR A 33 10.47 -0.04 0.50
CA THR A 33 9.07 -0.48 0.55
C THR A 33 8.60 -0.47 2.00
N PHE A 34 7.72 0.46 2.31
CA PHE A 34 7.23 0.73 3.67
C PHE A 34 5.73 0.42 3.78
N ALA A 35 5.33 -0.24 4.87
CA ALA A 35 3.92 -0.52 5.13
C ALA A 35 3.37 0.24 6.33
N LEU A 36 2.15 0.78 6.16
CA LEU A 36 1.25 1.10 7.27
C LEU A 36 0.33 -0.09 7.51
N LEU A 37 0.63 -0.87 8.54
CA LEU A 37 -0.15 -2.05 8.94
C LEU A 37 -1.12 -1.68 10.06
N GLY A 38 -2.30 -2.27 10.07
CA GLY A 38 -3.27 -2.10 11.16
C GLY A 38 -4.66 -2.59 10.78
N ILE A 39 -5.49 -2.79 11.79
CA ILE A 39 -6.89 -3.21 11.60
C ILE A 39 -7.70 -2.15 10.85
N ASN A 40 -8.88 -2.53 10.36
CA ASN A 40 -9.80 -1.59 9.75
C ASN A 40 -10.20 -0.50 10.75
N GLY A 41 -10.19 0.76 10.31
CA GLY A 41 -10.47 1.91 11.18
C GLY A 41 -9.27 2.42 12.01
N ALA A 42 -8.08 1.80 11.92
CA ALA A 42 -6.89 2.28 12.64
C ALA A 42 -6.37 3.66 12.16
N GLY A 43 -6.79 4.12 10.97
CA GLY A 43 -6.39 5.41 10.40
C GLY A 43 -5.43 5.32 9.21
N LYS A 44 -5.13 4.13 8.69
CA LYS A 44 -4.19 3.90 7.56
C LYS A 44 -4.50 4.76 6.35
N THR A 45 -5.71 4.61 5.78
CA THR A 45 -6.16 5.40 4.62
C THR A 45 -6.13 6.90 4.90
N THR A 46 -6.54 7.33 6.11
CA THR A 46 -6.48 8.74 6.50
C THR A 46 -5.04 9.25 6.53
N ALA A 47 -4.10 8.47 7.05
CA ALA A 47 -2.68 8.83 7.06
C ALA A 47 -2.11 8.92 5.63
N LEU A 48 -2.39 7.93 4.77
CA LEU A 48 -1.97 7.98 3.36
C LEU A 48 -2.54 9.20 2.66
N GLU A 49 -3.85 9.44 2.72
CA GLU A 49 -4.50 10.59 2.08
C GLU A 49 -3.96 11.95 2.56
N CYS A 50 -3.53 12.06 3.83
CA CYS A 50 -2.86 13.25 4.33
C CYS A 50 -1.47 13.41 3.69
N ILE A 51 -0.68 12.33 3.58
CA ILE A 51 0.67 12.33 2.97
C ILE A 51 0.58 12.62 1.46
N GLU A 52 -0.40 12.07 0.79
CA GLU A 52 -0.70 12.27 -0.64
C GLU A 52 -1.20 13.70 -0.94
N GLY A 53 -1.53 14.50 0.08
CA GLY A 53 -2.11 15.83 -0.08
C GLY A 53 -3.59 15.82 -0.50
N LEU A 54 -4.24 14.67 -0.51
CA LEU A 54 -5.66 14.52 -0.83
C LEU A 54 -6.56 14.96 0.33
N ARG A 55 -6.02 14.98 1.54
CA ARG A 55 -6.74 15.33 2.77
C ARG A 55 -5.97 16.33 3.60
N LYS A 56 -6.65 17.38 4.06
CA LYS A 56 -6.08 18.33 5.02
C LYS A 56 -5.96 17.66 6.40
N TYR A 57 -4.84 17.87 7.07
CA TYR A 57 -4.59 17.43 8.45
C TYR A 57 -4.66 18.64 9.40
N ASP A 58 -4.79 18.38 10.70
CA ASP A 58 -5.05 19.43 11.70
C ASP A 58 -3.76 20.03 12.22
N SER A 59 -2.71 19.22 12.39
CA SER A 59 -1.37 19.67 12.82
C SER A 59 -0.29 18.65 12.45
N GLY A 60 0.97 19.08 12.53
CA GLY A 60 2.14 18.30 12.17
C GLY A 60 2.80 18.82 10.91
N THR A 61 3.80 18.09 10.42
CA THR A 61 4.54 18.43 9.20
C THR A 61 4.70 17.18 8.34
N ILE A 62 4.46 17.34 7.04
CA ILE A 62 4.67 16.30 6.04
C ILE A 62 5.58 16.86 4.97
N THR A 63 6.68 16.16 4.69
CA THR A 63 7.59 16.47 3.58
C THR A 63 7.66 15.26 2.65
N VAL A 64 7.42 15.47 1.35
CA VAL A 64 7.50 14.43 0.32
C VAL A 64 8.50 14.89 -0.75
N ASN A 65 9.55 14.11 -0.97
CA ASN A 65 10.66 14.43 -1.86
C ASN A 65 10.64 13.55 -3.11
N GLY A 66 9.74 13.82 -4.04
CA GLY A 66 9.63 13.08 -5.29
C GLY A 66 8.25 13.20 -5.93
N LYS A 67 8.13 12.70 -7.15
CA LYS A 67 6.87 12.63 -7.86
C LYS A 67 6.05 11.44 -7.34
N MET A 68 4.79 11.67 -7.01
CA MET A 68 3.90 10.66 -6.47
C MET A 68 3.04 10.00 -7.56
N GLY A 69 2.86 8.69 -7.45
CA GLY A 69 1.83 7.91 -8.12
C GLY A 69 0.90 7.30 -7.08
N ILE A 70 -0.40 7.47 -7.23
CA ILE A 70 -1.37 7.10 -6.18
C ILE A 70 -2.37 6.10 -6.74
N GLN A 71 -2.50 4.95 -6.06
CA GLN A 71 -3.57 3.98 -6.27
C GLN A 71 -4.48 3.95 -5.05
N LEU A 72 -5.63 4.58 -5.15
CA LEU A 72 -6.63 4.63 -4.08
C LEU A 72 -7.37 3.30 -3.91
N GLN A 73 -7.80 2.99 -2.68
CA GLN A 73 -8.58 1.81 -2.33
C GLN A 73 -9.89 1.72 -3.13
N SER A 74 -10.63 2.81 -3.20
CA SER A 74 -11.99 2.89 -3.79
C SER A 74 -12.05 3.74 -5.06
N SER A 75 -10.95 3.77 -5.84
CA SER A 75 -10.97 4.50 -7.11
C SER A 75 -11.87 3.79 -8.14
N SER A 76 -12.70 4.55 -8.82
CA SER A 76 -13.52 4.05 -9.93
C SER A 76 -13.41 4.96 -11.14
N LEU A 77 -13.39 4.34 -12.32
CA LEU A 77 -13.48 5.03 -13.60
C LEU A 77 -14.90 4.98 -14.12
N PRO A 78 -15.28 5.86 -15.05
CA PRO A 78 -16.58 5.77 -15.73
C PRO A 78 -16.82 4.37 -16.29
N ALA A 79 -18.03 3.82 -16.08
CA ALA A 79 -18.34 2.41 -16.37
C ALA A 79 -18.00 1.96 -17.80
N HIS A 80 -18.18 2.84 -18.79
CA HIS A 80 -17.97 2.52 -20.22
C HIS A 80 -16.63 2.97 -20.77
N ILE A 81 -15.73 3.54 -19.94
CA ILE A 81 -14.40 3.95 -20.40
C ILE A 81 -13.58 2.70 -20.74
N LYS A 82 -12.81 2.76 -21.83
CA LYS A 82 -11.84 1.71 -22.16
C LYS A 82 -10.49 2.02 -21.50
N PRO A 83 -9.69 1.00 -21.12
CA PRO A 83 -8.38 1.17 -20.49
C PRO A 83 -7.46 2.14 -21.21
N MET A 84 -7.32 2.00 -22.53
CA MET A 84 -6.45 2.89 -23.32
C MET A 84 -6.92 4.34 -23.37
N VAL A 85 -8.23 4.59 -23.23
CA VAL A 85 -8.77 5.96 -23.14
C VAL A 85 -8.40 6.59 -21.80
N ALA A 86 -8.55 5.83 -20.70
CA ALA A 86 -8.12 6.27 -19.38
C ALA A 86 -6.60 6.56 -19.35
N ILE A 87 -5.79 5.66 -19.89
CA ILE A 87 -4.33 5.82 -19.96
C ILE A 87 -3.95 7.08 -20.73
N ARG A 88 -4.54 7.32 -21.91
CA ARG A 88 -4.28 8.54 -22.69
C ARG A 88 -4.66 9.80 -21.93
N LEU A 89 -5.79 9.80 -21.24
CA LEU A 89 -6.27 10.92 -20.44
C LEU A 89 -5.28 11.24 -19.31
N PHE A 90 -4.89 10.22 -18.54
CA PHE A 90 -3.94 10.36 -17.43
C PHE A 90 -2.54 10.75 -17.93
N SER A 91 -2.09 10.18 -19.06
CA SER A 91 -0.81 10.58 -19.68
C SER A 91 -0.80 12.05 -20.10
N LYS A 92 -1.88 12.52 -20.70
CA LYS A 92 -2.02 13.94 -21.05
C LYS A 92 -2.06 14.83 -19.80
N TRP A 93 -2.75 14.41 -18.77
CA TRP A 93 -2.86 15.15 -17.50
C TRP A 93 -1.51 15.29 -16.79
N ASN A 94 -0.72 14.19 -16.80
CA ASN A 94 0.63 14.17 -16.22
C ASN A 94 1.71 14.72 -17.17
N ASN A 95 1.36 15.21 -18.35
CA ASN A 95 2.31 15.60 -19.40
C ASN A 95 3.38 14.52 -19.66
N ALA A 96 2.94 13.26 -19.73
CA ALA A 96 3.83 12.10 -19.83
C ALA A 96 3.58 11.32 -21.12
N LYS A 97 4.65 10.70 -21.64
CA LYS A 97 4.53 9.74 -22.73
C LYS A 97 3.98 8.42 -22.21
N ILE A 98 3.23 7.72 -23.07
CA ILE A 98 2.72 6.38 -22.75
C ILE A 98 3.88 5.38 -22.81
N ASP A 99 4.12 4.69 -21.71
CA ASP A 99 5.08 3.58 -21.63
C ASP A 99 4.37 2.26 -21.96
N PHE A 100 4.46 1.84 -23.22
CA PHE A 100 3.87 0.58 -23.68
C PHE A 100 4.57 -0.65 -23.07
N THR A 101 5.83 -0.56 -22.67
CA THR A 101 6.55 -1.65 -22.00
C THR A 101 5.95 -1.93 -20.63
N MET A 102 5.73 -0.89 -19.85
CA MET A 102 5.04 -0.96 -18.56
C MET A 102 3.60 -1.49 -18.72
N LEU A 103 2.84 -0.97 -19.69
CA LEU A 103 1.47 -1.42 -19.94
C LEU A 103 1.40 -2.90 -20.33
N ASN A 104 2.31 -3.39 -21.16
CA ASN A 104 2.39 -4.80 -21.52
C ASN A 104 2.76 -5.68 -20.31
N ALA A 105 3.70 -5.25 -19.47
CA ALA A 105 4.08 -5.95 -18.25
C ALA A 105 2.91 -6.07 -17.26
N LEU A 106 1.99 -5.10 -17.24
CA LEU A 106 0.76 -5.11 -16.44
C LEU A 106 -0.43 -5.82 -17.13
N GLY A 107 -0.22 -6.40 -18.32
CA GLY A 107 -1.27 -7.11 -19.08
C GLY A 107 -2.40 -6.20 -19.56
N ILE A 108 -2.15 -4.90 -19.74
CA ILE A 108 -3.19 -3.94 -20.19
C ILE A 108 -3.65 -4.24 -21.61
N LYS A 109 -2.79 -4.79 -22.46
CA LYS A 109 -3.11 -5.17 -23.83
C LYS A 109 -4.26 -6.19 -23.89
N GLU A 110 -4.33 -7.12 -22.93
CA GLU A 110 -5.37 -8.15 -22.86
C GLU A 110 -6.77 -7.58 -22.61
N ILE A 111 -6.83 -6.42 -21.96
CA ILE A 111 -8.08 -5.78 -21.54
C ILE A 111 -8.41 -4.50 -22.33
N GLU A 112 -7.59 -4.10 -23.29
CA GLU A 112 -7.70 -2.80 -23.99
C GLU A 112 -9.04 -2.57 -24.69
N LYS A 113 -9.68 -3.67 -25.17
CA LYS A 113 -10.96 -3.64 -25.88
C LYS A 113 -12.19 -3.64 -24.96
N LYS A 114 -12.02 -4.07 -23.69
CA LYS A 114 -13.10 -4.14 -22.71
C LYS A 114 -13.46 -2.77 -22.18
N GLN A 115 -14.71 -2.63 -21.72
CA GLN A 115 -15.12 -1.46 -20.92
C GLN A 115 -14.78 -1.72 -19.44
N TYR A 116 -14.58 -0.65 -18.64
CA TYR A 116 -14.20 -0.75 -17.23
C TYR A 116 -15.17 -1.61 -16.41
N ILE A 117 -16.48 -1.53 -16.68
CA ILE A 117 -17.50 -2.34 -16.00
C ILE A 117 -17.33 -3.84 -16.26
N GLN A 118 -16.73 -4.23 -17.39
CA GLN A 118 -16.53 -5.62 -17.80
C GLN A 118 -15.24 -6.22 -17.24
N LEU A 119 -14.41 -5.42 -16.57
CA LEU A 119 -13.16 -5.87 -15.99
C LEU A 119 -13.40 -6.62 -14.68
N SER A 120 -12.69 -7.74 -14.48
CA SER A 120 -12.60 -8.39 -13.17
C SER A 120 -11.91 -7.49 -12.15
N THR A 121 -12.04 -7.79 -10.85
CA THR A 121 -11.37 -7.04 -9.77
C THR A 121 -9.86 -6.96 -10.02
N GLY A 122 -9.20 -8.08 -10.36
CA GLY A 122 -7.77 -8.09 -10.66
C GLY A 122 -7.40 -7.25 -11.89
N GLN A 123 -8.23 -7.28 -12.95
CA GLN A 123 -8.02 -6.44 -14.13
C GLN A 123 -8.17 -4.95 -13.81
N LYS A 124 -9.14 -4.58 -12.96
CA LYS A 124 -9.29 -3.20 -12.47
C LYS A 124 -8.08 -2.77 -11.66
N ARG A 125 -7.57 -3.61 -10.74
CA ARG A 125 -6.38 -3.32 -9.94
C ARG A 125 -5.15 -3.10 -10.82
N ARG A 126 -4.91 -3.97 -11.81
CA ARG A 126 -3.81 -3.79 -12.78
C ARG A 126 -3.93 -2.47 -13.57
N LEU A 127 -5.15 -2.10 -13.97
CA LEU A 127 -5.39 -0.82 -14.65
C LEU A 127 -5.10 0.37 -13.71
N HIS A 128 -5.59 0.35 -12.46
CA HIS A 128 -5.34 1.42 -11.51
C HIS A 128 -3.85 1.55 -11.18
N LEU A 129 -3.13 0.44 -11.04
CA LEU A 129 -1.68 0.47 -10.88
C LEU A 129 -0.99 1.08 -12.11
N ALA A 130 -1.43 0.71 -13.34
CA ALA A 130 -0.90 1.32 -14.56
C ALA A 130 -1.12 2.83 -14.58
N LEU A 131 -2.28 3.32 -14.15
CA LEU A 131 -2.58 4.76 -14.07
C LEU A 131 -1.70 5.47 -13.03
N ALA A 132 -1.47 4.85 -11.87
CA ALA A 132 -0.58 5.37 -10.84
C ALA A 132 0.88 5.50 -11.31
N LEU A 133 1.33 4.60 -12.19
CA LEU A 133 2.69 4.59 -12.74
C LEU A 133 2.91 5.55 -13.92
N ILE A 134 1.85 6.18 -14.43
CA ILE A 134 1.99 7.15 -15.53
C ILE A 134 2.87 8.31 -15.10
N GLY A 135 3.83 8.65 -15.94
CA GLY A 135 4.79 9.74 -15.68
C GLY A 135 5.96 9.31 -14.81
N ASN A 136 6.14 8.00 -14.60
CA ASN A 136 7.29 7.41 -13.92
C ASN A 136 7.54 8.01 -12.53
N PRO A 137 6.60 7.89 -11.58
CA PRO A 137 6.74 8.46 -10.25
C PRO A 137 7.94 7.86 -9.49
N ASP A 138 8.48 8.63 -8.53
CA ASP A 138 9.54 8.18 -7.62
C ASP A 138 8.96 7.42 -6.43
N ILE A 139 7.77 7.83 -5.99
CA ILE A 139 7.06 7.31 -4.82
C ILE A 139 5.68 6.79 -5.26
N ILE A 140 5.35 5.58 -4.88
CA ILE A 140 4.10 4.90 -5.27
C ILE A 140 3.31 4.57 -4.00
N PHE A 141 2.09 5.09 -3.91
CA PHE A 141 1.15 4.80 -2.83
C PHE A 141 0.14 3.74 -3.28
N LEU A 142 -0.04 2.71 -2.45
CA LEU A 142 -0.94 1.59 -2.69
C LEU A 142 -1.82 1.37 -1.46
N ASP A 143 -3.10 1.71 -1.53
CA ASP A 143 -4.04 1.48 -0.43
C ASP A 143 -4.79 0.16 -0.66
N GLU A 144 -4.56 -0.83 0.23
CA GLU A 144 -5.13 -2.19 0.19
C GLU A 144 -5.04 -2.83 -1.22
N PRO A 145 -3.82 -2.94 -1.80
CA PRO A 145 -3.66 -3.26 -3.22
C PRO A 145 -4.15 -4.68 -3.58
N THR A 146 -4.12 -5.62 -2.63
CA THR A 146 -4.53 -7.01 -2.83
C THR A 146 -5.98 -7.32 -2.44
N ALA A 147 -6.70 -6.33 -1.90
CA ALA A 147 -8.08 -6.51 -1.45
C ALA A 147 -8.98 -7.01 -2.59
N GLY A 148 -9.68 -8.13 -2.35
CA GLY A 148 -10.60 -8.73 -3.32
C GLY A 148 -9.92 -9.48 -4.47
N LEU A 149 -8.60 -9.71 -4.42
CA LEU A 149 -7.90 -10.56 -5.37
C LEU A 149 -7.92 -12.04 -4.94
N ASP A 150 -8.01 -12.92 -5.92
CA ASP A 150 -7.72 -14.34 -5.77
C ASP A 150 -6.20 -14.60 -5.59
N ALA A 151 -5.82 -15.82 -5.21
CA ALA A 151 -4.42 -16.15 -4.96
C ALA A 151 -3.49 -15.87 -6.16
N PRO A 152 -3.84 -16.26 -7.41
CA PRO A 152 -3.03 -15.91 -8.58
C PRO A 152 -2.91 -14.39 -8.80
N GLY A 153 -3.99 -13.65 -8.58
CA GLY A 153 -3.99 -12.18 -8.69
C GLY A 153 -3.07 -11.51 -7.68
N ARG A 154 -3.04 -12.00 -6.43
CA ARG A 154 -2.10 -11.51 -5.40
C ARG A 154 -0.65 -11.77 -5.79
N VAL A 155 -0.32 -13.01 -6.21
CA VAL A 155 1.05 -13.36 -6.65
C VAL A 155 1.50 -12.44 -7.78
N SER A 156 0.67 -12.26 -8.81
CA SER A 156 1.00 -11.36 -9.93
C SER A 156 1.24 -9.92 -9.49
N LEU A 157 0.42 -9.40 -8.58
CA LEU A 157 0.60 -8.04 -8.05
C LEU A 157 1.89 -7.92 -7.21
N HIS A 158 2.18 -8.89 -6.35
CA HIS A 158 3.42 -8.93 -5.56
C HIS A 158 4.66 -8.92 -6.46
N GLU A 159 4.65 -9.66 -7.58
CA GLU A 159 5.73 -9.64 -8.56
C GLU A 159 5.92 -8.24 -9.17
N GLN A 160 4.82 -7.54 -9.49
CA GLN A 160 4.91 -6.16 -9.99
C GLN A 160 5.49 -5.20 -8.95
N ILE A 161 5.08 -5.32 -7.69
CA ILE A 161 5.62 -4.50 -6.58
C ILE A 161 7.13 -4.77 -6.42
N ARG A 162 7.57 -6.05 -6.40
CA ARG A 162 9.00 -6.40 -6.33
C ARG A 162 9.79 -5.84 -7.52
N LYS A 163 9.21 -5.86 -8.71
CA LYS A 163 9.83 -5.27 -9.91
C LYS A 163 9.98 -3.76 -9.77
N LEU A 164 8.98 -3.05 -9.26
CA LEU A 164 9.06 -1.60 -9.01
C LEU A 164 10.14 -1.30 -7.96
N LYS A 165 10.20 -2.08 -6.88
CA LYS A 165 11.26 -1.99 -5.86
C LYS A 165 12.65 -2.18 -6.47
N SER A 166 12.85 -3.19 -7.32
CA SER A 166 14.14 -3.43 -8.00
C SER A 166 14.55 -2.31 -8.95
N GLN A 167 13.61 -1.47 -9.37
CA GLN A 167 13.84 -0.25 -10.15
C GLN A 167 14.18 0.98 -9.28
N GLY A 168 14.32 0.80 -7.97
CA GLY A 168 14.62 1.87 -7.01
C GLY A 168 13.43 2.76 -6.65
N LYS A 169 12.20 2.31 -6.93
CA LYS A 169 11.00 3.05 -6.53
C LYS A 169 10.76 2.94 -5.03
N THR A 170 10.37 4.05 -4.42
CA THR A 170 9.83 4.04 -3.05
C THR A 170 8.38 3.62 -3.09
N ILE A 171 7.99 2.64 -2.28
CA ILE A 171 6.62 2.12 -2.26
C ILE A 171 6.06 2.25 -0.85
N VAL A 172 4.89 2.86 -0.75
CA VAL A 172 4.16 2.99 0.53
C VAL A 172 2.85 2.26 0.37
N LEU A 173 2.63 1.23 1.17
CA LEU A 173 1.38 0.48 1.12
C LEU A 173 0.65 0.49 2.47
N ALA A 174 -0.67 0.59 2.43
CA ALA A 174 -1.51 0.29 3.58
C ALA A 174 -2.05 -1.13 3.41
N SER A 175 -1.97 -1.93 4.47
CA SER A 175 -2.50 -3.28 4.50
C SER A 175 -2.98 -3.65 5.90
N HIS A 176 -3.84 -4.67 5.98
CA HIS A 176 -4.20 -5.34 7.23
C HIS A 176 -3.70 -6.80 7.24
N ASP A 177 -2.99 -7.23 6.20
CA ASP A 177 -2.46 -8.58 6.03
C ASP A 177 -0.95 -8.59 6.34
N MET A 178 -0.59 -9.17 7.50
CA MET A 178 0.80 -9.27 7.96
C MET A 178 1.66 -10.08 6.98
N ALA A 179 1.11 -11.19 6.44
CA ALA A 179 1.86 -12.04 5.52
C ALA A 179 2.22 -11.32 4.20
N GLU A 180 1.34 -10.42 3.73
CA GLU A 180 1.63 -9.55 2.59
C GLU A 180 2.80 -8.63 2.91
N VAL A 181 2.76 -7.99 4.08
CA VAL A 181 3.72 -6.98 4.50
C VAL A 181 5.11 -7.60 4.73
N GLU A 182 5.20 -8.74 5.41
CA GLU A 182 6.45 -9.49 5.61
C GLU A 182 7.14 -9.86 4.29
N ASN A 183 6.34 -10.22 3.27
CA ASN A 183 6.86 -10.64 1.97
C ASN A 183 7.33 -9.50 1.06
N LEU A 184 6.86 -8.27 1.28
CA LEU A 184 7.06 -7.16 0.35
C LEU A 184 7.85 -6.00 0.94
N CYS A 185 7.75 -5.77 2.26
CA CYS A 185 8.21 -4.54 2.88
C CYS A 185 9.55 -4.69 3.58
N ASP A 186 10.33 -3.61 3.55
CA ASP A 186 11.58 -3.51 4.29
C ASP A 186 11.33 -3.12 5.74
N ARG A 187 10.38 -2.17 5.94
CA ARG A 187 9.96 -1.71 7.25
C ARG A 187 8.45 -1.55 7.33
N ILE A 188 7.96 -1.63 8.55
CA ILE A 188 6.54 -1.66 8.89
C ILE A 188 6.27 -0.65 10.00
N ALA A 189 5.25 0.16 9.86
CA ALA A 189 4.66 0.90 10.98
C ALA A 189 3.31 0.30 11.32
N ILE A 190 3.14 -0.20 12.55
CA ILE A 190 1.87 -0.72 13.05
C ILE A 190 1.07 0.44 13.62
N LEU A 191 -0.04 0.74 12.96
CA LEU A 191 -0.98 1.76 13.39
C LEU A 191 -2.07 1.15 14.27
N ASN A 192 -2.16 1.62 15.51
CA ASN A 192 -3.16 1.17 16.48
C ASN A 192 -3.85 2.37 17.13
N HIS A 193 -5.17 2.48 16.99
CA HIS A 193 -5.98 3.56 17.54
C HIS A 193 -5.41 4.97 17.31
N GLY A 194 -4.88 5.22 16.11
CA GLY A 194 -4.34 6.53 15.70
C GLY A 194 -2.94 6.84 16.20
N ASN A 195 -2.22 5.89 16.79
CA ASN A 195 -0.82 5.99 17.19
C ASN A 195 0.02 4.94 16.46
N ILE A 196 1.32 5.18 16.27
CA ILE A 196 2.26 4.14 15.87
C ILE A 196 2.64 3.33 17.11
N ALA A 197 2.25 2.06 17.13
CA ALA A 197 2.58 1.12 18.20
C ALA A 197 3.98 0.51 17.99
N PHE A 198 4.40 0.37 16.74
CA PHE A 198 5.71 -0.17 16.36
C PHE A 198 6.14 0.46 15.03
N CYS A 199 7.43 0.68 14.84
CA CYS A 199 8.01 1.06 13.55
C CYS A 199 9.41 0.45 13.44
N GLY A 200 9.59 -0.49 12.49
CA GLY A 200 10.85 -1.22 12.32
C GLY A 200 10.71 -2.30 11.25
N THR A 201 11.67 -3.21 11.18
CA THR A 201 11.65 -4.38 10.31
C THR A 201 10.75 -5.48 10.86
N ALA A 202 10.37 -6.46 10.02
CA ALA A 202 9.61 -7.64 10.48
C ALA A 202 10.40 -8.45 11.52
N THR A 203 11.72 -8.54 11.38
CA THR A 203 12.60 -9.23 12.35
C THR A 203 12.57 -8.53 13.70
N GLU A 204 12.74 -7.21 13.75
CA GLU A 204 12.67 -6.43 15.00
C GLU A 204 11.29 -6.55 15.67
N LEU A 205 10.22 -6.68 14.90
CA LEU A 205 8.89 -6.92 15.44
C LEU A 205 8.81 -8.28 16.12
N THR A 206 9.30 -9.34 15.49
CA THR A 206 9.34 -10.70 16.04
C THR A 206 10.14 -10.74 17.35
N ASP A 207 11.31 -10.12 17.36
CA ASP A 207 12.16 -10.02 18.56
C ASP A 207 11.48 -9.27 19.71
N THR A 208 10.65 -8.26 19.38
CA THR A 208 9.94 -7.45 20.38
C THR A 208 8.76 -8.21 21.01
N ILE A 209 8.05 -9.02 20.22
CA ILE A 209 6.86 -9.76 20.70
C ILE A 209 7.27 -11.02 21.47
N GLY A 210 8.47 -11.54 21.26
CA GLY A 210 8.91 -12.87 21.67
C GLY A 210 8.25 -13.97 20.82
N GLU A 211 8.94 -15.03 20.54
CA GLU A 211 8.35 -16.17 19.83
C GLU A 211 7.44 -16.95 20.77
N LYS A 212 6.13 -16.77 20.64
CA LYS A 212 5.15 -17.63 21.32
C LYS A 212 4.73 -18.73 20.35
N TYR A 213 5.07 -19.97 20.69
CA TYR A 213 4.65 -21.13 19.92
C TYR A 213 3.37 -21.73 20.51
N PHE A 214 2.36 -21.94 19.64
CA PHE A 214 1.17 -22.68 19.98
C PHE A 214 1.25 -24.09 19.43
N ILE A 215 1.39 -25.09 20.31
CA ILE A 215 1.40 -26.50 19.93
C ILE A 215 -0.02 -27.03 20.02
N HIS A 216 -0.61 -27.33 18.88
CA HIS A 216 -1.92 -27.97 18.80
C HIS A 216 -1.76 -29.50 18.72
N ILE A 217 -2.10 -30.20 19.80
CA ILE A 217 -2.06 -31.66 19.84
C ILE A 217 -3.49 -32.19 19.67
N LYS A 218 -3.69 -32.96 18.58
CA LYS A 218 -4.94 -33.69 18.34
C LYS A 218 -4.78 -35.12 18.82
N THR A 219 -5.47 -35.51 19.89
CA THR A 219 -5.48 -36.87 20.40
C THR A 219 -6.82 -37.52 20.12
N LYS A 220 -6.91 -38.87 20.31
CA LYS A 220 -8.17 -39.60 20.21
C LYS A 220 -9.18 -39.21 21.32
N GLN A 221 -8.72 -38.49 22.36
CA GLN A 221 -9.55 -38.07 23.53
C GLN A 221 -9.89 -36.57 23.50
N GLY A 222 -9.36 -35.79 22.54
CA GLY A 222 -9.63 -34.36 22.40
C GLY A 222 -8.48 -33.56 21.83
N ASN A 223 -8.70 -32.25 21.63
CA ASN A 223 -7.70 -31.29 21.20
C ASN A 223 -7.17 -30.52 22.41
N SER A 224 -5.88 -30.43 22.56
CA SER A 224 -5.22 -29.58 23.57
C SER A 224 -4.29 -28.56 22.84
N THR A 225 -4.31 -27.34 23.36
CA THR A 225 -3.40 -26.26 22.88
C THR A 225 -2.50 -25.88 24.03
N PHE A 226 -1.22 -25.86 23.80
CA PHE A 226 -0.21 -25.41 24.76
C PHE A 226 0.47 -24.16 24.19
N GLU A 227 0.60 -23.13 25.03
CA GLU A 227 1.42 -21.96 24.77
C GLU A 227 2.78 -22.19 25.41
N THR A 228 3.86 -21.99 24.69
CA THR A 228 5.24 -22.08 25.22
C THR A 228 6.02 -20.85 24.79
N ASP A 229 6.75 -20.28 25.72
CA ASP A 229 7.77 -19.27 25.47
C ASP A 229 9.11 -20.01 25.20
N ASN A 230 9.92 -19.45 24.35
CA ASN A 230 11.26 -20.05 24.07
C ASN A 230 12.21 -19.71 25.22
#